data_b860e23e211f2b716c0741c7b61208af
#
_entry.id   b860e23e211f2b716c0741c7b61208af
#
_cell.length_a   1.000
_cell.length_b   1.000
_cell.length_c   1.000
_cell.angle_alpha   90.00
_cell.angle_beta   90.00
_cell.angle_gamma   90.00
#
_symmetry.space_group_name_H-M   'P 1'
#
loop_
_entity.id
_entity.type
_entity.pdbx_description
1 polymer ?
#
loop_
_entity_poly.entity_id
_entity_poly.type
_entity_poly.pdbx_seq_one_letter_code
_entity_poly.pdbx_strand_id
1 'polypeptide(L)'
;IALLIRNTDQRSKDYGDILQTFRPGHADYTYWHKYGLRDPRGGGRSSARLTAPMVAAGAVAKKWLAHQWGVQFKGCMTQIGDQKIGFEDWAYVSQNPFFAPIADTTYLEEFLGELRKSGDSCGAALRIVATGMPVGLGQPLFDKLDADIAYAMMGINAVKGVEIGAGFDSVSQRGSTH
;
A
#
# COMPACT_ATOMS: atom_id res chain seq x y z
N ILE A 1 -14.05 7.21 -18.27
CA ILE A 1 -13.32 8.19 -17.43
C ILE A 1 -11.84 8.01 -17.68
N ALA A 2 -11.11 9.08 -17.99
CA ALA A 2 -9.66 9.10 -18.08
C ALA A 2 -9.09 10.04 -17.00
N LEU A 3 -8.00 9.61 -16.35
CA LEU A 3 -7.29 10.37 -15.33
C LEU A 3 -5.86 10.63 -15.83
N LEU A 4 -5.48 11.88 -15.98
CA LEU A 4 -4.16 12.28 -16.44
C LEU A 4 -3.51 13.21 -15.40
N ILE A 5 -2.38 12.74 -14.84
CA ILE A 5 -1.53 13.54 -13.96
C ILE A 5 -0.22 13.78 -14.68
N ARG A 6 0.08 15.04 -15.03
CA ARG A 6 1.34 15.38 -15.69
C ARG A 6 2.49 15.35 -14.69
N ASN A 7 3.63 14.80 -15.12
CA ASN A 7 4.85 14.77 -14.29
C ASN A 7 5.59 16.11 -14.43
N THR A 8 5.25 17.08 -13.59
CA THR A 8 5.86 18.43 -13.58
C THR A 8 7.01 18.56 -12.57
N ASP A 9 7.19 17.58 -11.69
CA ASP A 9 8.14 17.61 -10.57
C ASP A 9 9.33 16.63 -10.75
N GLN A 10 9.61 16.25 -11.98
CA GLN A 10 10.74 15.37 -12.29
C GLN A 10 12.05 16.14 -12.15
N ARG A 11 12.97 15.64 -11.32
CA ARG A 11 14.32 16.20 -11.10
C ARG A 11 15.39 15.26 -11.65
N SER A 12 15.59 15.29 -12.95
CA SER A 12 16.53 14.39 -13.64
C SER A 12 17.99 14.52 -13.14
N LYS A 13 18.34 15.67 -12.57
CA LYS A 13 19.68 15.94 -12.01
C LYS A 13 20.02 15.04 -10.82
N ASP A 14 19.02 14.61 -10.06
CA ASP A 14 19.21 13.80 -8.85
C ASP A 14 19.56 12.34 -9.16
N TYR A 15 19.57 11.97 -10.44
CA TYR A 15 19.79 10.59 -10.91
C TYR A 15 21.13 10.41 -11.68
N GLY A 16 22.00 11.43 -11.71
CA GLY A 16 23.27 11.40 -12.45
C GLY A 16 24.16 10.22 -12.06
N ASP A 17 24.34 10.00 -10.76
CA ASP A 17 25.24 8.98 -10.22
C ASP A 17 24.75 7.54 -10.44
N ILE A 18 23.46 7.36 -10.69
CA ILE A 18 22.84 6.04 -10.90
C ILE A 18 22.55 5.71 -12.36
N LEU A 19 23.02 6.56 -13.30
CA LEU A 19 22.84 6.33 -14.74
C LEU A 19 23.43 4.99 -15.19
N GLN A 20 24.56 4.59 -14.63
CA GLN A 20 25.30 3.38 -15.00
C GLN A 20 25.16 2.23 -14.00
N THR A 21 24.42 2.43 -12.91
CA THR A 21 24.23 1.43 -11.85
C THR A 21 22.77 1.10 -11.65
N PHE A 22 22.48 -0.10 -11.15
CA PHE A 22 21.12 -0.49 -10.77
C PHE A 22 20.91 -0.20 -9.28
N ARG A 23 19.76 0.37 -8.95
CA ARG A 23 19.38 0.65 -7.55
C ARG A 23 18.95 -0.64 -6.85
N PRO A 24 19.50 -0.98 -5.67
CA PRO A 24 19.02 -2.09 -4.87
C PRO A 24 17.52 -1.94 -4.52
N GLY A 25 16.77 -3.03 -4.58
CA GLY A 25 15.33 -3.03 -4.28
C GLY A 25 14.44 -2.28 -5.27
N HIS A 26 14.99 -1.77 -6.38
CA HIS A 26 14.26 -1.09 -7.42
C HIS A 26 14.07 -1.97 -8.67
N ALA A 27 13.06 -1.67 -9.50
CA ALA A 27 12.75 -2.42 -10.72
C ALA A 27 13.72 -2.17 -11.90
N ASP A 28 14.76 -1.35 -11.75
CA ASP A 28 15.71 -0.99 -12.80
C ASP A 28 16.32 -2.21 -13.49
N TYR A 29 16.82 -3.16 -12.70
CA TYR A 29 17.46 -4.38 -13.17
C TYR A 29 16.51 -5.26 -13.99
N THR A 30 15.31 -5.50 -13.46
CA THR A 30 14.32 -6.33 -14.13
C THR A 30 13.79 -5.70 -15.41
N TYR A 31 13.61 -4.38 -15.45
CA TYR A 31 13.19 -3.66 -16.65
C TYR A 31 14.27 -3.71 -17.72
N TRP A 32 15.54 -3.53 -17.35
CA TRP A 32 16.65 -3.66 -18.27
C TRP A 32 16.71 -5.04 -18.93
N HIS A 33 16.63 -6.09 -18.12
CA HIS A 33 16.68 -7.46 -18.64
C HIS A 33 15.45 -7.85 -19.45
N LYS A 34 14.29 -7.31 -19.11
CA LYS A 34 13.04 -7.64 -19.80
C LYS A 34 12.84 -6.86 -21.10
N TYR A 35 13.21 -5.59 -21.11
CA TYR A 35 12.90 -4.68 -22.22
C TYR A 35 14.14 -4.18 -22.98
N GLY A 36 15.34 -4.46 -22.51
CA GLY A 36 16.59 -3.97 -23.10
C GLY A 36 16.84 -2.47 -22.91
N LEU A 37 16.00 -1.79 -22.14
CA LEU A 37 16.09 -0.35 -21.88
C LEU A 37 15.49 0.01 -20.50
N ARG A 38 15.95 1.12 -19.96
CA ARG A 38 15.39 1.76 -18.76
C ARG A 38 15.50 3.27 -18.89
N ASP A 39 14.63 4.00 -18.21
CA ASP A 39 14.77 5.45 -18.05
C ASP A 39 15.33 5.76 -16.65
N PRO A 40 16.58 6.21 -16.53
CA PRO A 40 17.21 6.51 -15.24
C PRO A 40 16.80 7.87 -14.66
N ARG A 41 16.08 8.70 -15.41
CA ARG A 41 15.77 10.10 -15.03
C ARG A 41 14.73 10.24 -13.92
N GLY A 42 14.23 9.13 -13.38
CA GLY A 42 13.11 9.12 -12.42
C GLY A 42 11.74 9.26 -13.12
N GLY A 43 10.74 8.58 -12.59
CA GLY A 43 9.42 8.46 -13.20
C GLY A 43 9.30 7.21 -14.07
N GLY A 44 8.39 7.21 -15.05
CA GLY A 44 8.13 6.05 -15.89
C GLY A 44 7.40 4.92 -15.18
N ARG A 45 7.32 3.76 -15.84
CA ARG A 45 6.53 2.61 -15.34
C ARG A 45 7.16 1.88 -14.16
N SER A 46 8.44 2.04 -13.90
CA SER A 46 9.14 1.49 -12.74
C SER A 46 9.04 2.37 -11.49
N SER A 47 8.47 3.57 -11.61
CA SER A 47 8.36 4.52 -10.49
C SER A 47 7.17 4.20 -9.59
N ALA A 48 7.36 4.32 -8.26
CA ALA A 48 6.27 4.29 -7.28
C ALA A 48 5.24 5.42 -7.49
N ARG A 49 5.56 6.45 -8.27
CA ARG A 49 4.64 7.54 -8.66
C ARG A 49 3.39 7.03 -9.37
N LEU A 50 3.39 5.83 -9.95
CA LEU A 50 2.21 5.19 -10.52
C LEU A 50 1.07 4.97 -9.50
N THR A 51 1.36 5.01 -8.21
CA THR A 51 0.32 4.95 -7.17
C THR A 51 -0.58 6.19 -7.15
N ALA A 52 -0.11 7.35 -7.62
CA ALA A 52 -0.93 8.58 -7.66
C ALA A 52 -2.21 8.43 -8.51
N PRO A 53 -2.15 7.97 -9.79
CA PRO A 53 -3.37 7.70 -10.55
C PRO A 53 -4.19 6.52 -9.98
N MET A 54 -3.57 5.55 -9.29
CA MET A 54 -4.31 4.49 -8.59
C MET A 54 -5.16 5.07 -7.46
N VAL A 55 -4.62 5.99 -6.65
CA VAL A 55 -5.37 6.67 -5.59
C VAL A 55 -6.52 7.50 -6.17
N ALA A 56 -6.28 8.23 -7.27
CA ALA A 56 -7.32 8.99 -7.95
C ALA A 56 -8.45 8.09 -8.49
N ALA A 57 -8.11 6.97 -9.14
CA ALA A 57 -9.08 5.98 -9.60
C ALA A 57 -9.84 5.34 -8.42
N GLY A 58 -9.14 5.02 -7.34
CA GLY A 58 -9.72 4.50 -6.11
C GLY A 58 -10.74 5.44 -5.47
N ALA A 59 -10.49 6.76 -5.49
CA ALA A 59 -11.44 7.74 -4.99
C ALA A 59 -12.76 7.74 -5.78
N VAL A 60 -12.69 7.63 -7.12
CA VAL A 60 -13.86 7.49 -7.98
C VAL A 60 -14.60 6.18 -7.70
N ALA A 61 -13.87 5.06 -7.61
CA ALA A 61 -14.45 3.76 -7.33
C ALA A 61 -15.13 3.72 -5.95
N LYS A 62 -14.50 4.26 -4.90
CA LYS A 62 -15.09 4.37 -3.55
C LYS A 62 -16.41 5.15 -3.57
N LYS A 63 -16.44 6.29 -4.26
CA LYS A 63 -17.65 7.11 -4.38
C LYS A 63 -18.77 6.36 -5.10
N TRP A 64 -18.45 5.65 -6.18
CA TRP A 64 -19.42 4.86 -6.93
C TRP A 64 -19.96 3.69 -6.11
N LEU A 65 -19.10 2.93 -5.43
CA LEU A 65 -19.49 1.80 -4.58
C LEU A 65 -20.37 2.26 -3.40
N ALA A 66 -20.04 3.40 -2.79
CA ALA A 66 -20.86 3.97 -1.72
C ALA A 66 -22.24 4.39 -2.22
N HIS A 67 -22.33 4.98 -3.42
CA HIS A 67 -23.59 5.40 -4.02
C HIS A 67 -24.48 4.22 -4.44
N GLN A 68 -23.89 3.17 -5.02
CA GLN A 68 -24.65 2.02 -5.55
C GLN A 68 -25.07 1.04 -4.47
N TRP A 69 -24.22 0.76 -3.50
CA TRP A 69 -24.42 -0.31 -2.52
C TRP A 69 -24.16 0.08 -1.07
N GLY A 70 -23.83 1.33 -0.80
CA GLY A 70 -23.52 1.78 0.55
C GLY A 70 -22.17 1.26 1.09
N VAL A 71 -21.30 0.75 0.22
CA VAL A 71 -20.00 0.20 0.61
C VAL A 71 -19.12 1.29 1.20
N GLN A 72 -18.52 1.02 2.35
CA GLN A 72 -17.61 1.90 3.05
C GLN A 72 -16.23 1.25 3.17
N PHE A 73 -15.17 2.05 3.04
CA PHE A 73 -13.79 1.61 3.24
C PHE A 73 -13.14 2.43 4.34
N LYS A 74 -12.50 1.76 5.28
CA LYS A 74 -11.64 2.36 6.29
C LYS A 74 -10.26 1.71 6.22
N GLY A 75 -9.22 2.47 6.49
CA GLY A 75 -7.85 1.95 6.53
C GLY A 75 -7.08 2.59 7.67
N CYS A 76 -6.19 1.82 8.30
CA CYS A 76 -5.31 2.32 9.35
C CYS A 76 -3.96 1.60 9.31
N MET A 77 -2.96 2.23 9.92
CA MET A 77 -1.66 1.63 10.21
C MET A 77 -1.81 0.62 11.35
N THR A 78 -1.17 -0.55 11.23
CA THR A 78 -1.16 -1.57 12.28
C THR A 78 0.24 -1.92 12.76
N GLN A 79 1.26 -1.54 11.99
CA GLN A 79 2.66 -1.71 12.40
C GLN A 79 3.58 -0.80 11.58
N ILE A 80 4.62 -0.28 12.21
CA ILE A 80 5.74 0.43 11.57
C ILE A 80 7.04 -0.18 12.09
N GLY A 81 7.85 -0.77 11.21
CA GLY A 81 9.04 -1.51 11.63
C GLY A 81 8.66 -2.66 12.58
N ASP A 82 9.24 -2.67 13.75
CA ASP A 82 8.93 -3.60 14.85
C ASP A 82 7.84 -3.08 15.82
N GLN A 83 7.40 -1.82 15.65
CA GLN A 83 6.40 -1.18 16.49
C GLN A 83 4.99 -1.60 16.08
N LYS A 84 4.38 -2.52 16.83
CA LYS A 84 2.97 -2.90 16.65
C LYS A 84 2.05 -1.83 17.21
N ILE A 85 1.01 -1.51 16.47
CA ILE A 85 0.01 -0.48 16.81
C ILE A 85 -1.29 -1.16 17.18
N GLY A 86 -1.76 -0.94 18.40
CA GLY A 86 -3.06 -1.39 18.87
C GLY A 86 -4.19 -0.67 18.13
N PHE A 87 -5.41 -1.12 18.36
CA PHE A 87 -6.61 -0.46 17.84
C PHE A 87 -7.44 0.08 19.00
N GLU A 88 -7.64 1.39 19.05
CA GLU A 88 -8.53 2.08 20.00
C GLU A 88 -9.80 2.57 19.29
N ASP A 89 -9.67 3.48 18.33
CA ASP A 89 -10.80 4.03 17.61
C ASP A 89 -10.41 4.51 16.20
N TRP A 90 -11.33 4.35 15.25
CA TRP A 90 -11.21 4.89 13.89
C TRP A 90 -11.11 6.42 13.84
N ALA A 91 -11.64 7.12 14.85
CA ALA A 91 -11.58 8.58 14.91
C ALA A 91 -10.15 9.13 14.96
N TYR A 92 -9.23 8.39 15.58
CA TYR A 92 -7.83 8.81 15.69
C TYR A 92 -7.07 8.76 14.38
N VAL A 93 -7.50 7.91 13.43
CA VAL A 93 -6.79 7.70 12.14
C VAL A 93 -6.57 9.00 11.35
N SER A 94 -7.50 9.95 11.42
CA SER A 94 -7.38 11.25 10.74
C SER A 94 -6.72 12.34 11.59
N GLN A 95 -6.36 12.04 12.85
CA GLN A 95 -5.87 13.03 13.81
C GLN A 95 -4.35 13.00 13.97
N ASN A 96 -3.67 12.01 13.38
CA ASN A 96 -2.23 11.88 13.48
C ASN A 96 -1.60 11.58 12.09
N PRO A 97 -0.31 11.90 11.90
CA PRO A 97 0.35 11.75 10.61
C PRO A 97 0.62 10.29 10.20
N PHE A 98 0.45 9.33 11.12
CA PHE A 98 0.68 7.90 10.89
C PHE A 98 -0.58 7.16 10.42
N PHE A 99 -1.73 7.82 10.41
CA PHE A 99 -3.02 7.14 10.22
C PHE A 99 -3.21 5.97 11.19
N ALA A 100 -2.69 6.12 12.40
CA ALA A 100 -2.76 5.13 13.46
C ALA A 100 -4.10 5.26 14.20
N PRO A 101 -4.76 4.13 14.57
CA PRO A 101 -6.06 4.14 15.24
C PRO A 101 -5.92 4.24 16.78
N ILE A 102 -4.97 5.05 17.24
CA ILE A 102 -4.63 5.29 18.66
C ILE A 102 -4.45 6.79 18.92
N ALA A 103 -4.66 7.19 20.17
CA ALA A 103 -4.56 8.60 20.58
C ALA A 103 -3.11 9.09 20.67
N ASP A 104 -2.23 8.30 21.29
CA ASP A 104 -0.82 8.67 21.51
C ASP A 104 0.10 7.99 20.48
N THR A 105 0.74 8.79 19.63
CA THR A 105 1.69 8.35 18.61
C THR A 105 3.14 8.80 18.89
N THR A 106 3.43 9.31 20.05
CA THR A 106 4.75 9.88 20.40
C THR A 106 5.88 8.89 20.17
N TYR A 107 5.70 7.64 20.59
CA TYR A 107 6.71 6.59 20.40
C TYR A 107 7.00 6.27 18.93
N LEU A 108 6.02 6.45 18.01
CA LEU A 108 6.22 6.27 16.58
C LEU A 108 7.06 7.41 15.98
N GLU A 109 6.86 8.64 16.49
CA GLU A 109 7.66 9.79 16.08
C GLU A 109 9.13 9.63 16.52
N GLU A 110 9.34 9.17 17.74
CA GLU A 110 10.68 8.88 18.27
C GLU A 110 11.38 7.80 17.46
N PHE A 111 10.71 6.66 17.21
CA PHE A 111 11.21 5.55 16.42
C PHE A 111 11.62 5.99 14.99
N LEU A 112 10.76 6.73 14.29
CA LEU A 112 11.10 7.23 12.95
C LEU A 112 12.19 8.31 12.99
N GLY A 113 12.27 9.07 14.09
CA GLY A 113 13.34 10.02 14.35
C GLY A 113 14.72 9.34 14.45
N GLU A 114 14.78 8.19 15.12
CA GLU A 114 16.00 7.37 15.22
C GLU A 114 16.39 6.77 13.88
N LEU A 115 15.45 6.19 13.13
CA LEU A 115 15.71 5.68 11.78
C LEU A 115 16.25 6.77 10.85
N ARG A 116 15.68 7.96 10.90
CA ARG A 116 16.17 9.10 10.09
C ARG A 116 17.59 9.48 10.48
N LYS A 117 17.94 9.51 11.77
CA LYS A 117 19.29 9.84 12.26
C LYS A 117 20.32 8.79 11.82
N SER A 118 19.94 7.52 11.79
CA SER A 118 20.80 6.43 11.32
C SER A 118 20.87 6.31 9.79
N GLY A 119 20.05 7.06 9.04
CA GLY A 119 19.96 6.95 7.58
C GLY A 119 19.31 5.64 7.11
N ASP A 120 18.50 5.03 7.97
CA ASP A 120 17.85 3.74 7.70
C ASP A 120 16.36 3.90 7.36
N SER A 121 15.69 2.80 7.02
CA SER A 121 14.28 2.73 6.67
C SER A 121 13.65 1.45 7.19
N CYS A 122 12.33 1.46 7.32
CA CYS A 122 11.56 0.27 7.69
C CYS A 122 10.34 0.10 6.81
N GLY A 123 9.69 -1.07 6.92
CA GLY A 123 8.40 -1.35 6.32
C GLY A 123 7.25 -0.97 7.24
N ALA A 124 6.02 -1.20 6.73
CA ALA A 124 4.80 -0.98 7.50
C ALA A 124 3.73 -2.00 7.14
N ALA A 125 2.80 -2.25 8.07
CA ALA A 125 1.59 -3.03 7.83
C ALA A 125 0.36 -2.14 7.98
N LEU A 126 -0.62 -2.39 7.10
CA LEU A 126 -1.86 -1.65 7.02
C LEU A 126 -3.04 -2.61 7.16
N ARG A 127 -4.12 -2.15 7.79
CA ARG A 127 -5.40 -2.84 7.78
C ARG A 127 -6.40 -2.03 6.97
N ILE A 128 -7.11 -2.70 6.07
CA ILE A 128 -8.21 -2.11 5.31
C ILE A 128 -9.47 -2.92 5.61
N VAL A 129 -10.54 -2.23 5.93
CA VAL A 129 -11.85 -2.82 6.22
C VAL A 129 -12.85 -2.29 5.21
N ALA A 130 -13.53 -3.20 4.52
CA ALA A 130 -14.68 -2.90 3.67
C ALA A 130 -15.95 -3.38 4.37
N THR A 131 -16.96 -2.52 4.45
CA THR A 131 -18.29 -2.84 5.01
C THR A 131 -19.38 -2.57 4.00
N GLY A 132 -20.54 -3.21 4.15
CA GLY A 132 -21.65 -3.06 3.22
C GLY A 132 -21.44 -3.77 1.88
N MET A 133 -20.52 -4.72 1.82
CA MET A 133 -20.27 -5.49 0.60
C MET A 133 -21.45 -6.41 0.28
N PRO A 134 -21.95 -6.43 -0.97
CA PRO A 134 -23.00 -7.37 -1.37
C PRO A 134 -22.49 -8.81 -1.36
N VAL A 135 -23.38 -9.75 -1.07
CA VAL A 135 -23.08 -11.18 -1.13
C VAL A 135 -23.02 -11.64 -2.59
N GLY A 136 -22.16 -12.62 -2.89
CA GLY A 136 -22.06 -13.25 -4.21
C GLY A 136 -21.03 -12.62 -5.15
N LEU A 137 -20.09 -11.85 -4.61
CA LEU A 137 -18.94 -11.32 -5.37
C LEU A 137 -17.89 -12.41 -5.62
N GLY A 138 -17.10 -12.19 -6.67
CA GLY A 138 -16.09 -13.13 -7.13
C GLY A 138 -16.65 -14.27 -7.97
N GLN A 139 -15.77 -15.07 -8.54
CA GLN A 139 -16.11 -16.22 -9.39
C GLN A 139 -15.22 -17.43 -9.01
N PRO A 140 -15.73 -18.66 -9.04
CA PRO A 140 -14.88 -19.82 -8.98
C PRO A 140 -14.13 -19.95 -10.33
N LEU A 141 -12.94 -20.48 -10.42
CA LEU A 141 -12.07 -21.05 -9.37
C LEU A 141 -10.97 -20.07 -8.97
N PHE A 142 -10.47 -19.28 -9.94
CA PHE A 142 -9.30 -18.41 -9.79
C PHE A 142 -9.66 -16.94 -9.48
N ASP A 143 -10.89 -16.53 -9.79
CA ASP A 143 -11.37 -15.16 -9.64
C ASP A 143 -12.23 -14.99 -8.37
N LYS A 144 -11.90 -15.73 -7.31
CA LYS A 144 -12.49 -15.51 -5.99
C LYS A 144 -12.13 -14.11 -5.50
N LEU A 145 -13.03 -13.48 -4.75
CA LEU A 145 -12.86 -12.09 -4.31
C LEU A 145 -11.55 -11.87 -3.54
N ASP A 146 -11.17 -12.80 -2.69
CA ASP A 146 -9.90 -12.76 -1.95
C ASP A 146 -8.68 -12.83 -2.89
N ALA A 147 -8.75 -13.65 -3.92
CA ALA A 147 -7.69 -13.77 -4.92
C ALA A 147 -7.56 -12.48 -5.74
N ASP A 148 -8.67 -11.87 -6.18
CA ASP A 148 -8.67 -10.61 -6.91
C ASP A 148 -8.15 -9.45 -6.06
N ILE A 149 -8.56 -9.40 -4.78
CA ILE A 149 -8.05 -8.40 -3.82
C ILE A 149 -6.54 -8.58 -3.66
N ALA A 150 -6.06 -9.79 -3.42
CA ALA A 150 -4.64 -10.07 -3.26
C ALA A 150 -3.85 -9.70 -4.52
N TYR A 151 -4.35 -10.03 -5.70
CA TYR A 151 -3.76 -9.66 -6.99
C TYR A 151 -3.65 -8.13 -7.15
N ALA A 152 -4.72 -7.39 -6.86
CA ALA A 152 -4.73 -5.93 -6.93
C ALA A 152 -3.77 -5.30 -5.91
N MET A 153 -3.75 -5.78 -4.67
CA MET A 153 -2.88 -5.27 -3.61
C MET A 153 -1.41 -5.55 -3.91
N MET A 154 -1.06 -6.75 -4.39
CA MET A 154 0.31 -7.10 -4.80
C MET A 154 0.79 -6.30 -6.02
N GLY A 155 -0.11 -5.71 -6.80
CA GLY A 155 0.21 -4.77 -7.86
C GLY A 155 0.65 -3.39 -7.38
N ILE A 156 0.45 -3.04 -6.11
CA ILE A 156 0.91 -1.79 -5.52
C ILE A 156 2.43 -1.90 -5.26
N ASN A 157 3.17 -0.87 -5.66
CA ASN A 157 4.62 -0.83 -5.47
C ASN A 157 5.00 -1.07 -3.99
N ALA A 158 6.02 -1.87 -3.77
CA ALA A 158 6.59 -2.25 -2.47
C ALA A 158 5.70 -3.13 -1.57
N VAL A 159 4.48 -3.47 -1.95
CA VAL A 159 3.71 -4.50 -1.23
C VAL A 159 4.40 -5.85 -1.36
N LYS A 160 4.56 -6.56 -0.22
CA LYS A 160 5.26 -7.84 -0.13
C LYS A 160 4.40 -8.98 0.41
N GLY A 161 3.23 -8.67 0.94
CA GLY A 161 2.30 -9.67 1.45
C GLY A 161 0.91 -9.10 1.58
N VAL A 162 -0.08 -9.97 1.48
CA VAL A 162 -1.50 -9.68 1.67
C VAL A 162 -2.09 -10.82 2.49
N GLU A 163 -2.85 -10.47 3.49
CA GLU A 163 -3.60 -11.41 4.31
C GLU A 163 -5.09 -11.06 4.27
N ILE A 164 -5.94 -12.05 4.24
CA ILE A 164 -7.39 -11.91 4.24
C ILE A 164 -7.96 -12.50 5.53
N GLY A 165 -8.83 -11.75 6.21
CA GLY A 165 -9.40 -12.17 7.49
C GLY A 165 -8.32 -12.30 8.57
N ALA A 166 -8.24 -13.47 9.21
CA ALA A 166 -7.21 -13.76 10.20
C ALA A 166 -5.82 -14.05 9.60
N GLY A 167 -5.74 -14.19 8.27
CA GLY A 167 -4.47 -14.45 7.59
C GLY A 167 -3.78 -15.70 8.14
N PHE A 168 -2.47 -15.61 8.37
CA PHE A 168 -1.67 -16.70 8.93
C PHE A 168 -1.99 -17.03 10.40
N ASP A 169 -2.61 -16.12 11.15
CA ASP A 169 -3.04 -16.39 12.52
C ASP A 169 -4.08 -17.52 12.58
N SER A 170 -4.82 -17.75 11.48
CA SER A 170 -5.78 -18.87 11.37
C SER A 170 -5.15 -20.23 11.58
N VAL A 171 -3.84 -20.40 11.33
CA VAL A 171 -3.10 -21.65 11.52
C VAL A 171 -3.12 -22.10 12.99
N SER A 172 -3.09 -21.15 13.92
CA SER A 172 -3.11 -21.43 15.36
C SER A 172 -4.52 -21.51 15.97
N GLN A 173 -5.55 -21.14 15.21
CA GLN A 173 -6.93 -21.13 15.66
C GLN A 173 -7.59 -22.50 15.51
N ARG A 174 -8.40 -22.87 16.51
CA ARG A 174 -9.27 -24.04 16.39
C ARG A 174 -10.49 -23.69 15.56
N GLY A 175 -11.02 -24.63 14.77
CA GLY A 175 -12.20 -24.41 13.96
C GLY A 175 -13.45 -23.95 14.74
N SER A 176 -13.51 -24.22 16.05
CA SER A 176 -14.57 -23.74 16.93
C SER A 176 -14.44 -22.28 17.37
N THR A 177 -13.27 -21.64 17.10
CA THR A 177 -12.96 -20.25 17.50
C THR A 177 -12.60 -19.36 16.33
N HIS A 178 -12.51 -19.94 15.13
CA HIS A 178 -12.19 -19.24 13.88
C HIS A 178 -13.44 -18.58 13.28
#